data_de6582bbef12e2ebe3f38a94505f8743
#
_entry.id   de6582bbef12e2ebe3f38a94505f8743
#
_cell.length_a   1.000
_cell.length_b   1.000
_cell.length_c   1.000
_cell.angle_alpha   90.00
_cell.angle_beta   90.00
_cell.angle_gamma   90.00
#
_symmetry.space_group_name_H-M   'P 1'
#
loop_
_entity.id
_entity.type
_entity.pdbx_description
1 polymer ?
#
loop_
_entity_poly.entity_id
_entity_poly.type
_entity_poly.pdbx_seq_one_letter_code
_entity_poly.pdbx_strand_id
1 'polypeptide(L)'
;MALPQESRQLAIILCGHNGSGKSTLWHEFLADHFKIPLLNADRLLLSLLPEQHGSRLWPAWAQRFRDQDSLWMGISQRSITGLMDEAIAKQATFAFETVFSCWQPMPDRTVHSKIDLIQRLRSAGYFVVLLFVGLADVGLSIGRVLTRVHEGGHKVAHRKLIERFPRTQQAVAHALGVVDAAILFDNSGALQQTYTPVHVRANKQILFDIREAGSPAGAITQWLDVVAPLS
;
A
#
# COMPACT_ATOMS: atom_id res chain seq x y z
N MET A 1 34.51 20.31 11.25
CA MET A 1 34.18 19.98 9.87
C MET A 1 33.19 18.82 9.96
N ALA A 2 31.86 19.10 9.84
CA ALA A 2 30.84 18.06 9.88
C ALA A 2 30.96 17.26 8.57
N LEU A 3 31.09 15.94 8.69
CA LEU A 3 31.00 15.03 7.54
C LEU A 3 29.67 15.29 6.81
N PRO A 4 29.63 15.22 5.46
CA PRO A 4 28.38 15.32 4.73
C PRO A 4 27.45 14.24 5.24
N GLN A 5 26.22 14.63 5.58
CA GLN A 5 25.16 13.74 5.98
C GLN A 5 24.95 12.77 4.80
N GLU A 6 25.40 11.53 4.92
CA GLU A 6 25.17 10.50 3.92
C GLU A 6 23.68 10.46 3.63
N SER A 7 23.30 10.64 2.37
CA SER A 7 21.89 10.64 1.96
C SER A 7 21.31 9.25 2.29
N ARG A 8 20.42 9.22 3.27
CA ARG A 8 19.74 7.97 3.67
C ARG A 8 19.06 7.35 2.45
N GLN A 9 19.18 6.03 2.31
CA GLN A 9 18.46 5.30 1.26
C GLN A 9 16.94 5.43 1.45
N LEU A 10 16.20 5.42 0.36
CA LEU A 10 14.75 5.60 0.37
C LEU A 10 14.04 4.25 0.32
N ALA A 11 13.08 4.05 1.22
CA ALA A 11 12.12 2.97 1.15
C ALA A 11 10.71 3.55 1.06
N ILE A 12 9.98 3.27 -0.03
CA ILE A 12 8.60 3.73 -0.21
C ILE A 12 7.64 2.58 0.09
N ILE A 13 6.73 2.77 1.04
CA ILE A 13 5.65 1.83 1.32
C ILE A 13 4.36 2.37 0.70
N LEU A 14 3.96 1.77 -0.41
CA LEU A 14 2.70 2.08 -1.10
C LEU A 14 1.60 1.19 -0.54
N CYS A 15 0.67 1.77 0.20
CA CYS A 15 -0.37 1.03 0.88
C CYS A 15 -1.78 1.61 0.64
N GLY A 16 -2.80 0.83 0.98
CA GLY A 16 -4.20 1.24 0.82
C GLY A 16 -5.14 0.05 0.61
N HIS A 17 -6.42 0.32 0.57
CA HIS A 17 -7.45 -0.69 0.43
C HIS A 17 -7.34 -1.48 -0.89
N ASN A 18 -7.94 -2.67 -0.93
CA ASN A 18 -8.15 -3.35 -2.21
C ASN A 18 -8.99 -2.45 -3.14
N GLY A 19 -8.63 -2.35 -4.40
CA GLY A 19 -9.33 -1.47 -5.36
C GLY A 19 -9.10 0.04 -5.15
N SER A 20 -8.22 0.45 -4.23
CA SER A 20 -7.97 1.89 -4.02
C SER A 20 -7.16 2.57 -5.13
N GLY A 21 -6.57 1.82 -6.06
CA GLY A 21 -5.79 2.37 -7.17
C GLY A 21 -4.28 2.51 -6.89
N LYS A 22 -3.73 1.83 -5.87
CA LYS A 22 -2.28 1.87 -5.56
C LYS A 22 -1.38 1.63 -6.76
N SER A 23 -1.61 0.52 -7.45
CA SER A 23 -0.80 0.16 -8.63
C SER A 23 -0.92 1.18 -9.75
N THR A 24 -2.11 1.76 -9.95
CA THR A 24 -2.34 2.84 -10.92
C THR A 24 -1.56 4.10 -10.52
N LEU A 25 -1.63 4.53 -9.24
CA LEU A 25 -0.84 5.65 -8.73
C LEU A 25 0.65 5.44 -9.02
N TRP A 26 1.16 4.22 -8.77
CA TRP A 26 2.56 3.94 -9.01
C TRP A 26 2.91 4.02 -10.49
N HIS A 27 2.19 3.27 -11.34
CA HIS A 27 2.59 3.11 -12.74
C HIS A 27 2.34 4.34 -13.60
N GLU A 28 1.29 5.10 -13.31
CA GLU A 28 0.92 6.25 -14.13
C GLU A 28 1.57 7.55 -13.64
N PHE A 29 1.91 7.64 -12.33
CA PHE A 29 2.35 8.92 -11.77
C PHE A 29 3.73 8.89 -11.11
N LEU A 30 4.18 7.74 -10.59
CA LEU A 30 5.38 7.70 -9.74
C LEU A 30 6.56 6.95 -10.37
N ALA A 31 6.32 5.88 -11.12
CA ALA A 31 7.36 4.97 -11.59
C ALA A 31 8.44 5.67 -12.43
N ASP A 32 8.04 6.56 -13.34
CA ASP A 32 8.97 7.28 -14.22
C ASP A 32 9.81 8.32 -13.47
N HIS A 33 9.28 8.82 -12.35
CA HIS A 33 9.99 9.79 -11.51
C HIS A 33 11.02 9.11 -10.61
N PHE A 34 10.62 8.00 -9.96
CA PHE A 34 11.50 7.31 -9.01
C PHE A 34 12.49 6.36 -9.67
N LYS A 35 12.09 5.66 -10.74
CA LYS A 35 12.92 4.66 -11.46
C LYS A 35 13.54 3.61 -10.54
N ILE A 36 12.80 3.17 -9.54
CA ILE A 36 13.21 2.16 -8.56
C ILE A 36 12.32 0.92 -8.66
N PRO A 37 12.77 -0.26 -8.20
CA PRO A 37 11.94 -1.46 -8.22
C PRO A 37 10.72 -1.33 -7.30
N LEU A 38 9.55 -1.81 -7.77
CA LEU A 38 8.35 -1.99 -6.98
C LEU A 38 8.19 -3.47 -6.61
N LEU A 39 8.36 -3.79 -5.34
CA LEU A 39 8.18 -5.13 -4.81
C LEU A 39 6.69 -5.38 -4.52
N ASN A 40 6.05 -6.29 -5.27
CA ASN A 40 4.63 -6.61 -5.15
C ASN A 40 4.42 -8.11 -5.40
N ALA A 41 3.93 -8.83 -4.37
CA ALA A 41 3.73 -10.27 -4.41
C ALA A 41 2.69 -10.72 -5.45
N ASP A 42 1.59 -9.95 -5.61
CA ASP A 42 0.54 -10.27 -6.57
C ASP A 42 1.08 -10.16 -8.01
N ARG A 43 1.89 -9.13 -8.29
CA ARG A 43 2.52 -8.96 -9.60
C ARG A 43 3.57 -10.02 -9.89
N LEU A 44 4.37 -10.38 -8.89
CA LEU A 44 5.33 -11.47 -9.02
C LEU A 44 4.61 -12.78 -9.39
N LEU A 45 3.50 -13.08 -8.72
CA LEU A 45 2.68 -14.25 -9.06
C LEU A 45 2.14 -14.16 -10.49
N LEU A 46 1.64 -12.99 -10.91
CA LEU A 46 1.11 -12.81 -12.26
C LEU A 46 2.17 -12.96 -13.34
N SER A 47 3.41 -12.56 -13.09
CA SER A 47 4.52 -12.71 -14.06
C SER A 47 4.90 -14.16 -14.35
N LEU A 48 4.48 -15.10 -13.50
CA LEU A 48 4.68 -16.54 -13.71
C LEU A 48 3.58 -17.18 -14.57
N LEU A 49 2.50 -16.47 -14.82
CA LEU A 49 1.38 -16.96 -15.63
C LEU A 49 1.62 -16.67 -17.11
N PRO A 50 0.99 -17.44 -18.02
CA PRO A 50 1.06 -17.15 -19.45
C PRO A 50 0.63 -15.72 -19.76
N GLU A 51 1.33 -15.05 -20.67
CA GLU A 51 0.93 -13.73 -21.14
C GLU A 51 -0.47 -13.78 -21.79
N GLN A 52 -1.31 -12.80 -21.47
CA GLN A 52 -2.60 -12.65 -22.12
C GLN A 52 -2.45 -11.82 -23.39
N HIS A 53 -2.67 -12.43 -24.53
CA HIS A 53 -2.77 -11.73 -25.80
C HIS A 53 -4.24 -11.50 -26.16
N GLY A 54 -4.71 -10.27 -26.03
CA GLY A 54 -6.09 -9.88 -26.33
C GLY A 54 -7.09 -10.27 -25.23
N SER A 55 -8.38 -10.44 -25.58
CA SER A 55 -9.49 -10.72 -24.66
C SER A 55 -9.60 -12.19 -24.20
N ARG A 56 -8.58 -13.00 -24.41
CA ARG A 56 -8.61 -14.41 -24.01
C ARG A 56 -8.48 -14.54 -22.50
N LEU A 57 -9.48 -15.14 -21.87
CA LEU A 57 -9.40 -15.53 -20.47
C LEU A 57 -8.27 -16.55 -20.27
N TRP A 58 -7.58 -16.47 -19.14
CA TRP A 58 -6.61 -17.49 -18.77
C TRP A 58 -7.23 -18.89 -18.73
N PRO A 59 -6.46 -19.95 -19.07
CA PRO A 59 -6.91 -21.32 -18.86
C PRO A 59 -7.34 -21.54 -17.42
N ALA A 60 -8.27 -22.45 -17.19
CA ALA A 60 -8.85 -22.71 -15.87
C ALA A 60 -7.81 -23.05 -14.79
N TRP A 61 -6.70 -23.71 -15.16
CA TRP A 61 -5.59 -23.98 -14.24
C TRP A 61 -4.87 -22.70 -13.79
N ALA A 62 -4.62 -21.74 -14.71
CA ALA A 62 -3.97 -20.49 -14.39
C ALA A 62 -4.85 -19.59 -13.52
N GLN A 63 -6.18 -19.59 -13.76
CA GLN A 63 -7.13 -18.89 -12.90
C GLN A 63 -7.14 -19.49 -11.47
N ARG A 64 -7.18 -20.82 -11.34
CA ARG A 64 -7.10 -21.49 -10.03
C ARG A 64 -5.79 -21.20 -9.32
N PHE A 65 -4.69 -21.25 -10.04
CA PHE A 65 -3.36 -20.94 -9.54
C PHE A 65 -3.28 -19.53 -8.95
N ARG A 66 -3.83 -18.53 -9.68
CA ARG A 66 -3.87 -17.15 -9.25
C ARG A 66 -4.78 -16.92 -8.02
N ASP A 67 -5.97 -17.51 -8.01
CA ASP A 67 -7.04 -17.12 -7.11
C ASP A 67 -7.21 -18.04 -5.91
N GLN A 68 -6.77 -19.28 -5.97
CA GLN A 68 -7.10 -20.32 -5.00
C GLN A 68 -5.87 -21.05 -4.43
N ASP A 69 -4.72 -20.95 -5.08
CA ASP A 69 -3.53 -21.68 -4.63
C ASP A 69 -2.77 -20.90 -3.55
N SER A 70 -3.05 -21.26 -2.30
CA SER A 70 -2.41 -20.62 -1.14
C SER A 70 -0.91 -20.87 -1.05
N LEU A 71 -0.40 -21.97 -1.60
CA LEU A 71 1.03 -22.31 -1.61
C LEU A 71 1.79 -21.32 -2.51
N TRP A 72 1.29 -21.09 -3.72
CA TRP A 72 1.91 -20.14 -4.66
C TRP A 72 1.84 -18.70 -4.17
N MET A 73 0.71 -18.30 -3.58
CA MET A 73 0.60 -17.00 -2.92
C MET A 73 1.62 -16.86 -1.78
N GLY A 74 1.81 -17.90 -0.99
CA GLY A 74 2.82 -17.94 0.07
C GLY A 74 4.25 -17.90 -0.46
N ILE A 75 4.55 -18.58 -1.59
CA ILE A 75 5.86 -18.52 -2.27
C ILE A 75 6.13 -17.10 -2.74
N SER A 76 5.20 -16.46 -3.44
CA SER A 76 5.36 -15.09 -3.91
C SER A 76 5.62 -14.11 -2.77
N GLN A 77 4.91 -14.25 -1.65
CA GLN A 77 5.14 -13.40 -0.47
C GLN A 77 6.54 -13.62 0.13
N ARG A 78 7.00 -14.88 0.26
CA ARG A 78 8.37 -15.17 0.75
C ARG A 78 9.44 -14.65 -0.23
N SER A 79 9.20 -14.76 -1.54
CA SER A 79 10.13 -14.23 -2.55
C SER A 79 10.26 -12.71 -2.43
N ILE A 80 9.16 -11.98 -2.25
CA ILE A 80 9.20 -10.53 -2.01
C ILE A 80 9.94 -10.20 -0.70
N THR A 81 9.76 -11.01 0.35
CA THR A 81 10.52 -10.83 1.60
C THR A 81 12.02 -11.01 1.34
N GLY A 82 12.42 -12.06 0.61
CA GLY A 82 13.83 -12.29 0.26
C GLY A 82 14.43 -11.16 -0.60
N LEU A 83 13.65 -10.63 -1.55
CA LEU A 83 14.08 -9.47 -2.34
C LEU A 83 14.24 -8.21 -1.48
N MET A 84 13.37 -7.98 -0.50
CA MET A 84 13.54 -6.89 0.47
C MET A 84 14.78 -7.09 1.34
N ASP A 85 15.04 -8.31 1.82
CA ASP A 85 16.21 -8.63 2.62
C ASP A 85 17.50 -8.33 1.85
N GLU A 86 17.55 -8.69 0.57
CA GLU A 86 18.68 -8.39 -0.31
C GLU A 86 18.82 -6.89 -0.59
N ALA A 87 17.70 -6.19 -0.83
CA ALA A 87 17.71 -4.74 -1.01
C ALA A 87 18.24 -4.02 0.24
N ILE A 88 17.84 -4.47 1.44
CA ILE A 88 18.33 -3.93 2.71
C ILE A 88 19.83 -4.20 2.87
N ALA A 89 20.29 -5.43 2.60
CA ALA A 89 21.69 -5.80 2.71
C ALA A 89 22.60 -4.97 1.78
N LYS A 90 22.09 -4.64 0.58
CA LYS A 90 22.80 -3.83 -0.42
C LYS A 90 22.54 -2.32 -0.30
N GLN A 91 21.78 -1.89 0.68
CA GLN A 91 21.37 -0.49 0.81
C GLN A 91 20.74 0.07 -0.50
N ALA A 92 19.92 -0.73 -1.16
CA ALA A 92 19.26 -0.34 -2.40
C ALA A 92 17.94 0.37 -2.12
N THR A 93 17.65 1.46 -2.83
CA THR A 93 16.34 2.12 -2.80
C THR A 93 15.28 1.27 -3.48
N PHE A 94 14.11 1.12 -2.87
CA PHE A 94 12.99 0.35 -3.42
C PHE A 94 11.63 0.86 -2.95
N ALA A 95 10.57 0.45 -3.65
CA ALA A 95 9.19 0.58 -3.23
C ALA A 95 8.59 -0.81 -2.93
N PHE A 96 7.64 -0.85 -2.01
CA PHE A 96 6.90 -2.05 -1.62
C PHE A 96 5.40 -1.78 -1.60
N GLU A 97 4.63 -2.53 -2.40
CA GLU A 97 3.16 -2.40 -2.44
C GLU A 97 2.48 -3.44 -1.55
N THR A 98 1.51 -2.99 -0.74
CA THR A 98 0.74 -3.86 0.16
C THR A 98 -0.63 -3.28 0.50
N VAL A 99 -1.60 -4.12 0.89
CA VAL A 99 -2.87 -3.66 1.48
C VAL A 99 -2.66 -3.08 2.88
N PHE A 100 -1.61 -3.47 3.58
CA PHE A 100 -1.28 -3.03 4.94
C PHE A 100 -2.32 -3.43 6.01
N SER A 101 -3.05 -4.52 5.82
CA SER A 101 -4.12 -4.98 6.71
C SER A 101 -3.69 -6.04 7.74
N CYS A 102 -2.38 -6.32 7.84
CA CYS A 102 -1.86 -7.22 8.86
C CYS A 102 -1.85 -6.49 10.20
N TRP A 103 -2.77 -6.87 11.08
CA TRP A 103 -2.90 -6.35 12.44
C TRP A 103 -3.38 -7.49 13.31
N GLN A 104 -2.47 -8.20 13.97
CA GLN A 104 -2.77 -9.38 14.78
C GLN A 104 -2.25 -9.16 16.20
N PRO A 105 -3.16 -8.99 17.17
CA PRO A 105 -2.78 -9.03 18.58
C PRO A 105 -2.16 -10.38 18.94
N MET A 106 -1.04 -10.35 19.61
CA MET A 106 -0.30 -11.51 20.09
C MET A 106 -0.59 -11.75 21.58
N PRO A 107 -0.39 -12.98 22.10
CA PRO A 107 -0.64 -13.31 23.52
C PRO A 107 0.20 -12.47 24.49
N ASP A 108 1.36 -12.01 24.10
CA ASP A 108 2.27 -11.15 24.87
C ASP A 108 1.88 -9.66 24.86
N ARG A 109 0.68 -9.32 24.35
CA ARG A 109 0.16 -7.96 24.16
C ARG A 109 0.88 -7.15 23.07
N THR A 110 1.81 -7.72 22.33
CA THR A 110 2.36 -7.11 21.12
C THR A 110 1.39 -7.25 19.95
N VAL A 111 1.65 -6.53 18.85
CA VAL A 111 0.85 -6.63 17.64
C VAL A 111 1.79 -6.99 16.49
N HIS A 112 1.58 -8.16 15.90
CA HIS A 112 2.25 -8.50 14.65
C HIS A 112 1.64 -7.66 13.51
N SER A 113 2.46 -6.83 12.88
CA SER A 113 2.01 -5.90 11.84
C SER A 113 3.13 -5.56 10.85
N LYS A 114 2.78 -4.81 9.82
CA LYS A 114 3.79 -4.24 8.90
C LYS A 114 4.63 -3.11 9.54
N ILE A 115 4.31 -2.70 10.75
CA ILE A 115 5.10 -1.73 11.51
C ILE A 115 6.49 -2.30 11.83
N ASP A 116 6.59 -3.61 12.08
CA ASP A 116 7.86 -4.29 12.29
C ASP A 116 8.81 -4.10 11.08
N LEU A 117 8.26 -4.15 9.86
CA LEU A 117 9.02 -3.85 8.64
C LEU A 117 9.50 -2.39 8.61
N ILE A 118 8.64 -1.43 8.98
CA ILE A 118 9.03 -0.01 9.04
C ILE A 118 10.17 0.20 10.03
N GLN A 119 10.07 -0.37 11.21
CA GLN A 119 11.09 -0.27 12.24
C GLN A 119 12.41 -0.91 11.78
N ARG A 120 12.34 -2.07 11.12
CA ARG A 120 13.49 -2.74 10.54
C ARG A 120 14.18 -1.89 9.48
N LEU A 121 13.42 -1.28 8.56
CA LEU A 121 13.97 -0.38 7.54
C LEU A 121 14.65 0.84 8.15
N ARG A 122 14.01 1.46 9.14
CA ARG A 122 14.61 2.60 9.85
C ARG A 122 15.88 2.22 10.60
N SER A 123 15.90 1.07 11.26
CA SER A 123 17.09 0.54 11.93
C SER A 123 18.23 0.21 10.96
N ALA A 124 17.89 -0.12 9.70
CA ALA A 124 18.86 -0.31 8.62
C ALA A 124 19.28 1.01 7.93
N GLY A 125 18.88 2.18 8.47
CA GLY A 125 19.29 3.49 7.98
C GLY A 125 18.44 4.08 6.85
N TYR A 126 17.31 3.46 6.47
CA TYR A 126 16.43 4.01 5.44
C TYR A 126 15.64 5.23 5.93
N PHE A 127 15.37 6.13 4.99
CA PHE A 127 14.30 7.12 5.09
C PHE A 127 13.01 6.46 4.58
N VAL A 128 12.03 6.24 5.46
CA VAL A 128 10.82 5.50 5.14
C VAL A 128 9.67 6.45 4.85
N VAL A 129 9.16 6.39 3.61
CA VAL A 129 7.99 7.15 3.15
C VAL A 129 6.79 6.24 3.02
N LEU A 130 5.67 6.61 3.65
CA LEU A 130 4.38 5.94 3.50
C LEU A 130 3.50 6.70 2.52
N LEU A 131 3.08 6.05 1.45
CA LEU A 131 2.07 6.54 0.51
C LEU A 131 0.80 5.73 0.73
N PHE A 132 -0.25 6.35 1.27
CA PHE A 132 -1.53 5.69 1.51
C PHE A 132 -2.59 6.17 0.52
N VAL A 133 -3.24 5.23 -0.17
CA VAL A 133 -4.38 5.53 -1.03
C VAL A 133 -5.66 5.09 -0.33
N GLY A 134 -6.37 6.07 0.22
CA GLY A 134 -7.62 5.92 0.95
C GLY A 134 -8.85 5.87 0.04
N LEU A 135 -9.92 5.30 0.56
CA LEU A 135 -11.27 5.32 0.00
C LEU A 135 -12.24 5.74 1.10
N ALA A 136 -13.29 6.46 0.72
CA ALA A 136 -14.32 6.93 1.64
C ALA A 136 -15.04 5.80 2.38
N ASP A 137 -15.31 4.69 1.69
CA ASP A 137 -16.02 3.57 2.27
C ASP A 137 -15.65 2.21 1.64
N VAL A 138 -16.07 1.13 2.30
CA VAL A 138 -15.82 -0.24 1.86
C VAL A 138 -16.62 -0.61 0.62
N GLY A 139 -17.75 0.02 0.35
CA GLY A 139 -18.58 -0.22 -0.84
C GLY A 139 -17.83 0.15 -2.11
N LEU A 140 -17.09 1.28 -2.11
CA LEU A 140 -16.19 1.65 -3.20
C LEU A 140 -15.10 0.60 -3.44
N SER A 141 -14.50 0.09 -2.36
CA SER A 141 -13.50 -0.99 -2.46
C SER A 141 -14.10 -2.23 -3.12
N ILE A 142 -15.29 -2.66 -2.68
CA ILE A 142 -16.00 -3.82 -3.23
C ILE A 142 -16.35 -3.60 -4.70
N GLY A 143 -16.98 -2.47 -5.04
CA GLY A 143 -17.37 -2.14 -6.40
C GLY A 143 -16.19 -2.17 -7.37
N ARG A 144 -15.09 -1.51 -7.03
CA ARG A 144 -13.88 -1.48 -7.88
C ARG A 144 -13.20 -2.85 -8.03
N VAL A 145 -13.21 -3.67 -6.96
CA VAL A 145 -12.71 -5.05 -7.06
C VAL A 145 -13.60 -5.88 -7.97
N LEU A 146 -14.92 -5.73 -7.91
CA LEU A 146 -15.87 -6.43 -8.81
C LEU A 146 -15.66 -6.03 -10.28
N THR A 147 -15.54 -4.74 -10.59
CA THR A 147 -15.23 -4.24 -11.93
C THR A 147 -13.93 -4.86 -12.44
N ARG A 148 -12.87 -4.81 -11.66
CA ARG A 148 -11.58 -5.40 -12.00
C ARG A 148 -11.68 -6.91 -12.26
N VAL A 149 -12.46 -7.65 -11.47
CA VAL A 149 -12.68 -9.09 -11.68
C VAL A 149 -13.42 -9.35 -13.00
N HIS A 150 -14.38 -8.52 -13.35
CA HIS A 150 -15.07 -8.59 -14.64
C HIS A 150 -14.10 -8.38 -15.83
N GLU A 151 -13.10 -7.54 -15.63
CA GLU A 151 -12.00 -7.28 -16.58
C GLU A 151 -10.87 -8.34 -16.53
N GLY A 152 -11.08 -9.46 -15.85
CA GLY A 152 -10.11 -10.55 -15.75
C GLY A 152 -9.10 -10.44 -14.60
N GLY A 153 -9.26 -9.46 -13.70
CA GLY A 153 -8.36 -9.28 -12.56
C GLY A 153 -8.59 -10.27 -11.40
N HIS A 154 -7.69 -10.22 -10.43
CA HIS A 154 -7.71 -11.10 -9.26
C HIS A 154 -8.95 -10.90 -8.38
N LYS A 155 -9.59 -12.01 -7.99
CA LYS A 155 -10.77 -12.02 -7.11
C LYS A 155 -10.34 -11.97 -5.65
N VAL A 156 -10.99 -11.10 -4.87
CA VAL A 156 -10.90 -11.07 -3.41
C VAL A 156 -12.27 -11.33 -2.81
N ALA A 157 -12.38 -12.24 -1.84
CA ALA A 157 -13.65 -12.53 -1.21
C ALA A 157 -14.21 -11.30 -0.49
N HIS A 158 -15.51 -11.01 -0.64
CA HIS A 158 -16.18 -9.84 -0.04
C HIS A 158 -15.92 -9.73 1.47
N ARG A 159 -16.03 -10.85 2.20
CA ARG A 159 -15.74 -10.90 3.63
C ARG A 159 -14.35 -10.36 3.94
N LYS A 160 -13.33 -10.74 3.16
CA LYS A 160 -11.95 -10.23 3.33
C LYS A 160 -11.85 -8.74 3.08
N LEU A 161 -12.61 -8.20 2.12
CA LEU A 161 -12.63 -6.74 1.85
C LEU A 161 -13.19 -5.98 3.06
N ILE A 162 -14.34 -6.43 3.59
CA ILE A 162 -15.00 -5.83 4.76
C ILE A 162 -14.08 -5.88 6.00
N GLU A 163 -13.48 -7.05 6.29
CA GLU A 163 -12.60 -7.22 7.44
C GLU A 163 -11.29 -6.42 7.33
N ARG A 164 -10.73 -6.32 6.12
CA ARG A 164 -9.45 -5.63 5.89
C ARG A 164 -9.59 -4.11 5.89
N PHE A 165 -10.76 -3.58 5.56
CA PHE A 165 -10.96 -2.15 5.40
C PHE A 165 -10.61 -1.38 6.68
N PRO A 166 -11.26 -1.62 7.84
CA PRO A 166 -10.92 -0.93 9.08
C PRO A 166 -9.52 -1.29 9.61
N ARG A 167 -9.06 -2.54 9.41
CA ARG A 167 -7.71 -2.94 9.82
C ARG A 167 -6.62 -2.18 9.06
N THR A 168 -6.84 -1.89 7.78
CA THR A 168 -5.90 -1.09 6.99
C THR A 168 -5.83 0.33 7.54
N GLN A 169 -6.96 0.96 7.83
CA GLN A 169 -7.00 2.30 8.42
C GLN A 169 -6.28 2.33 9.78
N GLN A 170 -6.58 1.38 10.65
CA GLN A 170 -5.94 1.27 11.96
C GLN A 170 -4.42 1.07 11.85
N ALA A 171 -3.97 0.17 10.99
CA ALA A 171 -2.55 -0.09 10.79
C ALA A 171 -1.82 1.14 10.23
N VAL A 172 -2.45 1.88 9.31
CA VAL A 172 -1.89 3.13 8.76
C VAL A 172 -1.82 4.21 9.84
N ALA A 173 -2.85 4.37 10.67
CA ALA A 173 -2.84 5.32 11.79
C ALA A 173 -1.62 5.10 12.71
N HIS A 174 -1.33 3.86 13.07
CA HIS A 174 -0.15 3.53 13.86
C HIS A 174 1.16 3.74 13.09
N ALA A 175 1.18 3.42 11.78
CA ALA A 175 2.36 3.60 10.95
C ALA A 175 2.76 5.08 10.83
N LEU A 176 1.81 6.01 10.83
CA LEU A 176 2.09 7.45 10.82
C LEU A 176 2.98 7.89 12.00
N GLY A 177 2.90 7.22 13.14
CA GLY A 177 3.75 7.50 14.30
C GLY A 177 5.21 7.07 14.15
N VAL A 178 5.51 6.18 13.18
CA VAL A 178 6.83 5.54 13.08
C VAL A 178 7.55 5.78 11.75
N VAL A 179 6.88 6.23 10.70
CA VAL A 179 7.52 6.58 9.42
C VAL A 179 8.20 7.96 9.48
N ASP A 180 9.16 8.20 8.61
CA ASP A 180 9.84 9.49 8.51
C ASP A 180 8.98 10.54 7.77
N ALA A 181 8.23 10.09 6.74
CA ALA A 181 7.27 10.93 6.02
C ALA A 181 6.05 10.12 5.56
N ALA A 182 4.93 10.80 5.37
CA ALA A 182 3.73 10.18 4.80
C ALA A 182 2.94 11.16 3.93
N ILE A 183 2.34 10.64 2.86
CA ILE A 183 1.36 11.33 2.03
C ILE A 183 0.12 10.43 1.96
N LEU A 184 -1.01 10.97 2.39
CA LEU A 184 -2.31 10.29 2.30
C LEU A 184 -3.08 10.90 1.12
N PHE A 185 -3.54 10.04 0.22
CA PHE A 185 -4.34 10.42 -0.94
C PHE A 185 -5.77 9.91 -0.76
N ASP A 186 -6.75 10.74 -1.07
CA ASP A 186 -8.11 10.26 -1.33
C ASP A 186 -8.27 9.90 -2.80
N ASN A 187 -8.81 8.73 -3.05
CA ASN A 187 -9.18 8.28 -4.40
C ASN A 187 -10.63 7.82 -4.46
N SER A 188 -11.53 8.51 -3.75
CA SER A 188 -12.96 8.21 -3.73
C SER A 188 -13.73 8.88 -4.86
N GLY A 189 -13.18 9.95 -5.41
CA GLY A 189 -13.80 10.78 -6.43
C GLY A 189 -13.91 10.14 -7.83
N ALA A 190 -14.51 10.88 -8.75
CA ALA A 190 -14.54 10.57 -10.18
C ALA A 190 -13.16 10.72 -10.80
N LEU A 191 -12.96 10.19 -12.02
CA LEU A 191 -11.68 10.16 -12.74
C LEU A 191 -10.91 11.49 -12.81
N GLN A 192 -11.60 12.63 -12.74
CA GLN A 192 -11.00 13.97 -12.77
C GLN A 192 -10.44 14.45 -11.43
N GLN A 193 -10.72 13.76 -10.35
CA GLN A 193 -10.28 14.07 -8.98
C GLN A 193 -9.55 12.89 -8.33
N THR A 194 -8.80 12.14 -9.13
CA THR A 194 -8.02 10.98 -8.65
C THR A 194 -6.81 11.45 -7.85
N TYR A 195 -6.51 10.68 -6.80
CA TYR A 195 -5.30 10.87 -5.98
C TYR A 195 -5.12 12.27 -5.40
N THR A 196 -6.21 12.83 -4.86
CA THR A 196 -6.13 14.13 -4.15
C THR A 196 -5.32 13.96 -2.88
N PRO A 197 -4.19 14.69 -2.69
CA PRO A 197 -3.49 14.71 -1.41
C PRO A 197 -4.39 15.31 -0.33
N VAL A 198 -4.57 14.60 0.77
CA VAL A 198 -5.45 15.05 1.87
C VAL A 198 -4.70 15.25 3.19
N HIS A 199 -3.53 14.63 3.33
CA HIS A 199 -2.67 14.82 4.50
C HIS A 199 -1.22 14.57 4.10
N VAL A 200 -0.33 15.47 4.49
CA VAL A 200 1.13 15.34 4.29
C VAL A 200 1.83 15.63 5.60
N ARG A 201 2.73 14.73 5.98
CA ARG A 201 3.58 14.93 7.16
C ARG A 201 5.01 14.48 6.90
N ALA A 202 5.95 15.12 7.56
CA ALA A 202 7.35 14.72 7.60
C ALA A 202 7.95 15.05 8.97
N ASN A 203 8.86 14.21 9.46
CA ASN A 203 9.56 14.42 10.74
C ASN A 203 8.62 14.76 11.91
N LYS A 204 7.47 14.08 11.97
CA LYS A 204 6.39 14.29 12.97
C LYS A 204 5.61 15.62 12.85
N GLN A 205 5.93 16.45 11.86
CA GLN A 205 5.19 17.70 11.60
C GLN A 205 4.16 17.48 10.49
N ILE A 206 2.96 18.01 10.68
CA ILE A 206 1.94 18.09 9.63
C ILE A 206 2.33 19.25 8.73
N LEU A 207 2.53 18.99 7.45
CA LEU A 207 2.86 19.99 6.43
C LEU A 207 1.64 20.45 5.65
N PHE A 208 0.63 19.60 5.57
CA PHE A 208 -0.64 19.88 4.92
C PHE A 208 -1.73 18.98 5.50
N ASP A 209 -2.91 19.55 5.77
CA ASP A 209 -4.13 18.82 6.08
C ASP A 209 -5.30 19.50 5.39
N ILE A 210 -6.06 18.75 4.61
CA ILE A 210 -7.17 19.30 3.83
C ILE A 210 -8.28 19.85 4.73
N ARG A 211 -8.41 19.39 5.97
CA ARG A 211 -9.39 19.88 6.94
C ARG A 211 -9.08 21.30 7.42
N GLU A 212 -7.80 21.70 7.40
CA GLU A 212 -7.35 23.05 7.74
C GLU A 212 -7.34 23.98 6.51
N ALA A 213 -7.17 23.40 5.31
CA ALA A 213 -7.06 24.17 4.06
C ALA A 213 -8.40 24.53 3.42
N GLY A 214 -9.52 23.91 3.87
CA GLY A 214 -10.84 24.13 3.27
C GLY A 214 -11.94 23.29 3.94
N SER A 215 -13.02 23.06 3.20
CA SER A 215 -14.15 22.22 3.63
C SER A 215 -14.17 20.95 2.79
N PRO A 216 -13.42 19.89 3.15
CA PRO A 216 -13.42 18.64 2.41
C PRO A 216 -14.78 17.96 2.51
N ALA A 217 -15.10 17.08 1.54
CA ALA A 217 -16.30 16.26 1.62
C ALA A 217 -16.32 15.46 2.92
N GLY A 218 -17.48 15.36 3.58
CA GLY A 218 -17.61 14.69 4.88
C GLY A 218 -17.09 13.25 4.90
N ALA A 219 -17.19 12.54 3.77
CA ALA A 219 -16.64 11.20 3.63
C ALA A 219 -15.10 11.16 3.73
N ILE A 220 -14.40 12.19 3.23
CA ILE A 220 -12.94 12.32 3.35
C ILE A 220 -12.58 12.59 4.82
N THR A 221 -13.29 13.53 5.46
CA THR A 221 -13.08 13.85 6.88
C THR A 221 -13.25 12.62 7.76
N GLN A 222 -14.31 11.83 7.54
CA GLN A 222 -14.59 10.64 8.35
C GLN A 222 -13.44 9.62 8.35
N TRP A 223 -12.90 9.26 7.18
CA TRP A 223 -11.82 8.29 7.17
C TRP A 223 -10.48 8.89 7.60
N LEU A 224 -10.28 10.18 7.32
CA LEU A 224 -9.06 10.88 7.72
C LEU A 224 -8.98 11.05 9.24
N ASP A 225 -10.11 11.27 9.92
CA ASP A 225 -10.18 11.33 11.38
C ASP A 225 -9.81 9.99 12.06
N VAL A 226 -10.06 8.86 11.35
CA VAL A 226 -9.63 7.54 11.83
C VAL A 226 -8.12 7.33 11.63
N VAL A 227 -7.59 7.74 10.47
CA VAL A 227 -6.21 7.45 10.07
C VAL A 227 -5.21 8.48 10.59
N ALA A 228 -5.58 9.75 10.60
CA ALA A 228 -4.75 10.87 11.03
C ALA A 228 -5.59 11.83 11.89
N PRO A 229 -5.97 11.48 13.12
CA PRO A 229 -6.75 12.35 13.98
C PRO A 229 -6.00 13.66 14.22
N LEU A 230 -6.72 14.78 14.20
CA LEU A 230 -6.19 16.07 14.65
C LEU A 230 -5.97 15.98 16.16
N SER A 231 -4.80 16.33 16.63
CA SER A 231 -4.41 16.37 18.05
C SER A 231 -5.01 17.57 18.77
#